data_62fbcf741e0ff6b3ef0f18d97d797ee3
#
_entry.id   62fbcf741e0ff6b3ef0f18d97d797ee3
#
_cell.length_a   1.000
_cell.length_b   1.000
_cell.length_c   1.000
_cell.angle_alpha   90.00
_cell.angle_beta   90.00
_cell.angle_gamma   90.00
#
_symmetry.space_group_name_H-M   'P 1'
#
loop_
_entity.id
_entity.type
_entity.pdbx_description
1 polymer ?
#
loop_
_entity_poly.entity_id
_entity_poly.type
_entity_poly.pdbx_seq_one_letter_code
_entity_poly.pdbx_strand_id
1 'polypeptide(L)'
;MNEKRALVTIPTGERHRNLLQQAAPGWEFRFRGTDTLVCAPQEALPGQPVTQEDVDWAQVILGNVPAAMLHGSPALEWLQTNSAGVEAYIQPGVLAGDTLLTNATGAYGLAIAEHMLGMLLELFKKLELYRDAQKSGAWQSQGAVKAVYGSTVLVLGMGDIGGEFAARCKALGAKVIGVRRSPRPCPEYADEVHLLE
;
A
#
# COMPACT_ATOMS: atom_id res chain seq x y z
N MET A 1 22.71 -21.21 -19.82
CA MET A 1 21.90 -20.03 -19.42
C MET A 1 21.88 -20.05 -17.90
N ASN A 2 22.36 -19.01 -17.22
CA ASN A 2 22.26 -18.96 -15.77
C ASN A 2 20.78 -18.90 -15.41
N GLU A 3 20.30 -19.91 -14.66
CA GLU A 3 18.95 -19.90 -14.11
C GLU A 3 18.80 -18.69 -13.19
N LYS A 4 17.85 -17.83 -13.47
CA LYS A 4 17.53 -16.67 -12.60
C LYS A 4 16.84 -17.16 -11.34
N ARG A 5 17.13 -16.52 -10.21
CA ARG A 5 16.71 -16.94 -8.88
C ARG A 5 15.85 -15.87 -8.24
N ALA A 6 14.60 -16.20 -7.94
CA ALA A 6 13.62 -15.28 -7.37
C ALA A 6 13.17 -15.71 -5.97
N LEU A 7 13.33 -14.81 -5.01
CA LEU A 7 12.77 -14.92 -3.67
C LEU A 7 11.44 -14.17 -3.61
N VAL A 8 10.37 -14.85 -3.24
CA VAL A 8 9.04 -14.27 -3.09
C VAL A 8 8.67 -14.25 -1.62
N THR A 9 8.54 -13.07 -1.03
CA THR A 9 8.20 -12.86 0.37
C THR A 9 6.77 -12.37 0.57
N ILE A 10 6.05 -12.11 -0.51
CA ILE A 10 4.63 -11.79 -0.48
C ILE A 10 3.85 -13.08 -0.24
N PRO A 11 2.84 -13.08 0.65
CA PRO A 11 1.97 -14.24 0.83
C PRO A 11 1.30 -14.64 -0.49
N THR A 12 1.51 -15.88 -0.92
CA THR A 12 1.02 -16.39 -2.20
C THR A 12 0.29 -17.72 -2.02
N GLY A 13 -0.88 -17.86 -2.63
CA GLY A 13 -1.54 -19.14 -2.83
C GLY A 13 -1.04 -19.86 -4.09
N GLU A 14 -1.47 -21.09 -4.31
CA GLU A 14 -1.06 -21.92 -5.46
C GLU A 14 -1.25 -21.22 -6.81
N ARG A 15 -2.40 -20.56 -6.99
CA ARG A 15 -2.69 -19.80 -8.21
C ARG A 15 -1.59 -18.77 -8.53
N HIS A 16 -1.16 -18.00 -7.52
CA HIS A 16 -0.14 -16.97 -7.70
C HIS A 16 1.24 -17.57 -7.98
N ARG A 17 1.59 -18.68 -7.30
CA ARG A 17 2.84 -19.40 -7.55
C ARG A 17 2.90 -19.92 -8.98
N ASN A 18 1.81 -20.53 -9.45
CA ASN A 18 1.71 -21.03 -10.82
C ASN A 18 1.82 -19.90 -11.85
N LEU A 19 1.20 -18.73 -11.62
CA LEU A 19 1.32 -17.57 -12.50
C LEU A 19 2.77 -17.07 -12.59
N LEU A 20 3.48 -16.97 -11.47
CA LEU A 20 4.88 -16.56 -11.45
C LEU A 20 5.76 -17.55 -12.21
N GLN A 21 5.60 -18.85 -11.99
CA GLN A 21 6.35 -19.91 -12.69
C GLN A 21 6.07 -19.95 -14.19
N GLN A 22 4.84 -19.70 -14.60
CA GLN A 22 4.46 -19.58 -16.01
C GLN A 22 5.01 -18.31 -16.68
N ALA A 23 5.04 -17.20 -15.94
CA ALA A 23 5.55 -15.92 -16.46
C ALA A 23 7.08 -15.91 -16.63
N ALA A 24 7.79 -16.72 -15.83
CA ALA A 24 9.25 -16.82 -15.86
C ALA A 24 9.71 -18.28 -15.92
N PRO A 25 9.51 -18.96 -17.08
CA PRO A 25 9.93 -20.35 -17.25
C PRO A 25 11.46 -20.46 -17.16
N GLY A 26 11.95 -21.45 -16.42
CA GLY A 26 13.39 -21.65 -16.20
C GLY A 26 13.96 -20.80 -15.05
N TRP A 27 13.14 -20.07 -14.32
CA TRP A 27 13.57 -19.43 -13.08
C TRP A 27 13.38 -20.37 -11.90
N GLU A 28 14.28 -20.32 -10.94
CA GLU A 28 14.12 -20.98 -9.64
C GLU A 28 13.43 -20.03 -8.67
N PHE A 29 12.35 -20.49 -8.00
CA PHE A 29 11.59 -19.71 -7.05
C PHE A 29 11.70 -20.27 -5.64
N ARG A 30 12.05 -19.43 -4.67
CA ARG A 30 11.85 -19.68 -3.24
C ARG A 30 10.70 -18.84 -2.72
N PHE A 31 9.68 -19.49 -2.17
CA PHE A 31 8.53 -18.82 -1.56
C PHE A 31 8.71 -18.80 -0.06
N ARG A 32 8.77 -17.60 0.52
CA ARG A 32 8.85 -17.38 1.95
C ARG A 32 7.70 -16.48 2.35
N GLY A 33 6.97 -16.83 3.40
CA GLY A 33 5.96 -15.96 3.99
C GLY A 33 6.55 -15.24 5.19
N THR A 34 6.09 -14.02 5.45
CA THR A 34 6.26 -13.42 6.76
C THR A 34 4.93 -13.58 7.49
N ASP A 35 4.94 -14.19 8.66
CA ASP A 35 3.75 -14.35 9.52
C ASP A 35 3.16 -13.01 9.99
N THR A 36 3.77 -11.89 9.59
CA THR A 36 3.50 -10.54 10.07
C THR A 36 2.57 -9.73 9.17
N LEU A 37 2.12 -10.24 8.03
CA LEU A 37 1.18 -9.49 7.19
C LEU A 37 -0.28 -9.72 7.65
N VAL A 38 -0.82 -8.67 8.28
CA VAL A 38 -2.22 -8.57 8.75
C VAL A 38 -3.26 -8.79 7.63
N CYS A 39 -2.85 -8.80 6.37
CA CYS A 39 -3.71 -8.87 5.18
C CYS A 39 -3.27 -9.98 4.22
N ALA A 40 -2.88 -11.15 4.72
CA ALA A 40 -2.62 -12.30 3.84
C ALA A 40 -3.93 -12.73 3.14
N PRO A 41 -3.91 -13.05 1.83
CA PRO A 41 -5.06 -13.65 1.16
C PRO A 41 -5.50 -14.91 1.91
N GLN A 42 -6.80 -15.18 1.97
CA GLN A 42 -7.33 -16.39 2.63
C GLN A 42 -6.73 -17.70 2.07
N GLU A 43 -6.22 -17.66 0.84
CA GLU A 43 -5.58 -18.78 0.14
C GLU A 43 -4.06 -18.81 0.30
N ALA A 44 -3.47 -17.91 1.11
CA ALA A 44 -2.02 -17.88 1.28
C ALA A 44 -1.56 -19.17 1.99
N LEU A 45 -0.58 -19.82 1.38
CA LEU A 45 0.05 -20.99 1.99
C LEU A 45 0.97 -20.54 3.13
N PRO A 46 1.08 -21.34 4.21
CA PRO A 46 2.04 -21.07 5.27
C PRO A 46 3.43 -20.90 4.68
N GLY A 47 4.09 -19.80 5.04
CA GLY A 47 5.45 -19.51 4.61
C GLY A 47 6.46 -19.87 5.69
N GLN A 48 7.67 -20.19 5.27
CA GLN A 48 8.81 -20.22 6.16
C GLN A 48 9.37 -18.79 6.31
N PRO A 49 9.96 -18.44 7.47
CA PRO A 49 10.61 -17.14 7.62
C PRO A 49 11.76 -16.98 6.61
N VAL A 50 11.99 -15.76 6.18
CA VAL A 50 13.12 -15.40 5.30
C VAL A 50 14.41 -15.56 6.08
N THR A 51 15.39 -16.21 5.49
CA THR A 51 16.73 -16.35 6.04
C THR A 51 17.75 -15.49 5.28
N GLN A 52 18.92 -15.25 5.87
CA GLN A 52 20.02 -14.55 5.19
C GLN A 52 20.45 -15.32 3.92
N GLU A 53 20.49 -16.65 3.99
CA GLU A 53 20.80 -17.51 2.83
C GLU A 53 19.84 -17.28 1.66
N ASP A 54 18.54 -17.12 1.95
CA ASP A 54 17.55 -16.84 0.90
C ASP A 54 17.80 -15.50 0.21
N VAL A 55 18.17 -14.47 0.99
CA VAL A 55 18.48 -13.13 0.45
C VAL A 55 19.77 -13.15 -0.37
N ASP A 56 20.83 -13.79 0.13
CA ASP A 56 22.12 -13.90 -0.55
C ASP A 56 22.04 -14.74 -1.83
N TRP A 57 21.13 -15.70 -1.86
CA TRP A 57 20.86 -16.54 -3.02
C TRP A 57 20.11 -15.81 -4.13
N ALA A 58 19.26 -14.82 -3.78
CA ALA A 58 18.31 -14.21 -4.71
C ALA A 58 18.97 -13.21 -5.67
N GLN A 59 18.61 -13.24 -6.94
CA GLN A 59 18.86 -12.17 -7.91
C GLN A 59 17.68 -11.22 -8.03
N VAL A 60 16.48 -11.71 -7.75
CA VAL A 60 15.25 -10.92 -7.72
C VAL A 60 14.51 -11.19 -6.42
N ILE A 61 14.06 -10.13 -5.76
CA ILE A 61 13.21 -10.25 -4.57
C ILE A 61 11.87 -9.57 -4.87
N LEU A 62 10.78 -10.32 -4.72
CA LEU A 62 9.41 -9.84 -4.82
C LEU A 62 8.79 -9.80 -3.42
N GLY A 63 8.68 -8.62 -2.87
CA GLY A 63 8.18 -8.34 -1.52
C GLY A 63 9.21 -7.65 -0.63
N ASN A 64 8.84 -7.42 0.61
CA ASN A 64 9.71 -6.74 1.57
C ASN A 64 10.59 -7.73 2.31
N VAL A 65 11.84 -7.33 2.54
CA VAL A 65 12.79 -7.99 3.45
C VAL A 65 13.38 -6.93 4.38
N PRO A 66 13.84 -7.26 5.59
CA PRO A 66 14.55 -6.31 6.43
C PRO A 66 15.76 -5.72 5.71
N ALA A 67 15.89 -4.38 5.68
CA ALA A 67 16.99 -3.71 4.98
C ALA A 67 18.37 -4.19 5.46
N ALA A 68 18.50 -4.56 6.74
CA ALA A 68 19.74 -5.10 7.30
C ALA A 68 20.18 -6.42 6.65
N MET A 69 19.27 -7.18 6.03
CA MET A 69 19.60 -8.42 5.33
C MET A 69 20.14 -8.19 3.91
N LEU A 70 20.03 -6.97 3.38
CA LEU A 70 20.47 -6.63 2.01
C LEU A 70 21.94 -6.22 1.94
N HIS A 71 22.55 -5.86 3.07
CA HIS A 71 23.97 -5.52 3.11
C HIS A 71 24.84 -6.71 2.66
N GLY A 72 25.65 -6.48 1.62
CA GLY A 72 26.52 -7.50 1.08
C GLY A 72 25.85 -8.54 0.19
N SER A 73 24.62 -8.30 -0.26
CA SER A 73 23.94 -9.17 -1.23
C SER A 73 24.37 -8.84 -2.67
N PRO A 74 25.53 -9.34 -3.16
CA PRO A 74 26.12 -8.92 -4.43
C PRO A 74 25.37 -9.50 -5.64
N ALA A 75 24.52 -10.49 -5.42
CA ALA A 75 23.78 -11.14 -6.51
C ALA A 75 22.47 -10.42 -6.84
N LEU A 76 21.99 -9.52 -5.96
CA LEU A 76 20.67 -8.90 -6.10
C LEU A 76 20.64 -7.87 -7.23
N GLU A 77 19.90 -8.17 -8.29
CA GLU A 77 19.72 -7.31 -9.45
C GLU A 77 18.46 -6.45 -9.35
N TRP A 78 17.41 -6.97 -8.70
CA TRP A 78 16.12 -6.27 -8.61
C TRP A 78 15.39 -6.56 -7.30
N LEU A 79 14.97 -5.50 -6.62
CA LEU A 79 14.05 -5.53 -5.48
C LEU A 79 12.73 -4.84 -5.86
N GLN A 80 11.65 -5.59 -5.94
CA GLN A 80 10.29 -5.08 -6.02
C GLN A 80 9.64 -5.14 -4.65
N THR A 81 9.43 -3.99 -4.00
CA THR A 81 8.73 -3.97 -2.71
C THR A 81 7.23 -4.10 -2.87
N ASN A 82 6.55 -4.66 -1.88
CA ASN A 82 5.09 -4.66 -1.77
C ASN A 82 4.55 -3.47 -0.96
N SER A 83 5.40 -2.54 -0.57
CA SER A 83 5.06 -1.24 0.02
C SER A 83 5.34 -0.10 -0.96
N ALA A 84 4.66 1.03 -0.79
CA ALA A 84 4.97 2.25 -1.53
C ALA A 84 6.20 2.97 -0.95
N GLY A 85 6.37 2.93 0.39
CA GLY A 85 7.53 3.49 1.09
C GLY A 85 8.76 2.62 0.89
N VAL A 86 9.88 3.26 0.54
CA VAL A 86 11.18 2.61 0.25
C VAL A 86 12.34 3.24 1.03
N GLU A 87 12.05 4.10 1.99
CA GLU A 87 13.02 4.91 2.72
C GLU A 87 14.12 4.07 3.38
N ALA A 88 13.78 2.85 3.83
CA ALA A 88 14.74 1.93 4.43
C ALA A 88 15.73 1.35 3.40
N TYR A 89 15.32 1.25 2.14
CA TYR A 89 16.11 0.61 1.09
C TYR A 89 17.05 1.57 0.35
N ILE A 90 16.73 2.88 0.34
CA ILE A 90 17.54 3.90 -0.31
C ILE A 90 18.66 4.46 0.57
N GLN A 91 18.85 3.91 1.77
CA GLN A 91 19.96 4.32 2.64
C GLN A 91 21.30 3.85 2.05
N PRO A 92 22.37 4.65 2.23
CA PRO A 92 23.69 4.28 1.73
C PRO A 92 24.12 2.88 2.21
N GLY A 93 24.60 2.05 1.28
CA GLY A 93 25.11 0.70 1.59
C GLY A 93 24.04 -0.38 1.78
N VAL A 94 22.75 -0.08 1.61
CA VAL A 94 21.69 -1.10 1.70
C VAL A 94 21.57 -1.87 0.39
N LEU A 95 21.47 -1.18 -0.72
CA LEU A 95 21.47 -1.79 -2.06
C LEU A 95 22.77 -1.47 -2.79
N ALA A 96 23.21 -2.36 -3.67
CA ALA A 96 24.29 -2.06 -4.59
C ALA A 96 23.85 -0.98 -5.58
N GLY A 97 24.79 -0.20 -6.12
CA GLY A 97 24.47 0.95 -6.96
C GLY A 97 23.78 0.62 -8.30
N ASP A 98 23.87 -0.62 -8.73
CA ASP A 98 23.27 -1.18 -9.94
C ASP A 98 22.00 -2.00 -9.68
N THR A 99 21.61 -2.19 -8.40
CA THR A 99 20.37 -2.88 -8.04
C THR A 99 19.16 -2.02 -8.42
N LEU A 100 18.26 -2.55 -9.23
CA LEU A 100 16.98 -1.90 -9.55
C LEU A 100 16.04 -1.99 -8.33
N LEU A 101 15.53 -0.83 -7.89
CA LEU A 101 14.51 -0.74 -6.85
C LEU A 101 13.20 -0.25 -7.45
N THR A 102 12.13 -1.02 -7.28
CA THR A 102 10.77 -0.63 -7.64
C THR A 102 9.82 -0.84 -6.47
N ASN A 103 8.70 -0.11 -6.44
CA ASN A 103 7.76 -0.14 -5.33
C ASN A 103 6.32 -0.37 -5.80
N ALA A 104 5.39 -0.46 -4.84
CA ALA A 104 3.98 -0.71 -5.10
C ALA A 104 3.12 0.58 -5.10
N THR A 105 3.69 1.73 -5.46
CA THR A 105 2.90 2.96 -5.64
C THR A 105 1.82 2.73 -6.70
N GLY A 106 0.58 3.13 -6.42
CA GLY A 106 -0.58 2.90 -7.29
C GLY A 106 -1.38 1.63 -6.95
N ALA A 107 -0.85 0.72 -6.12
CA ALA A 107 -1.53 -0.53 -5.81
C ALA A 107 -2.62 -0.39 -4.71
N TYR A 108 -2.50 0.60 -3.85
CA TYR A 108 -3.31 0.70 -2.63
C TYR A 108 -4.23 1.92 -2.58
N GLY A 109 -4.04 2.89 -3.47
CA GLY A 109 -4.72 4.20 -3.42
C GLY A 109 -6.23 4.08 -3.33
N LEU A 110 -6.84 3.25 -4.19
CA LEU A 110 -8.27 3.00 -4.21
C LEU A 110 -8.80 2.45 -2.87
N ALA A 111 -8.23 1.34 -2.40
CA ALA A 111 -8.73 0.64 -1.20
C ALA A 111 -8.56 1.49 0.06
N ILE A 112 -7.43 2.18 0.20
CA ILE A 112 -7.17 3.07 1.33
C ILE A 112 -8.10 4.28 1.28
N ALA A 113 -8.32 4.88 0.13
CA ALA A 113 -9.22 6.03 -0.02
C ALA A 113 -10.67 5.67 0.32
N GLU A 114 -11.14 4.48 -0.06
CA GLU A 114 -12.46 3.98 0.34
C GLU A 114 -12.56 3.77 1.85
N HIS A 115 -11.52 3.21 2.46
CA HIS A 115 -11.47 3.07 3.91
C HIS A 115 -11.51 4.44 4.63
N MET A 116 -10.71 5.42 4.16
CA MET A 116 -10.73 6.79 4.69
C MET A 116 -12.12 7.43 4.56
N LEU A 117 -12.79 7.23 3.42
CA LEU A 117 -14.16 7.70 3.23
C LEU A 117 -15.13 7.03 4.20
N GLY A 118 -15.00 5.72 4.41
CA GLY A 118 -15.79 4.98 5.40
C GLY A 118 -15.63 5.57 6.80
N MET A 119 -14.39 5.83 7.24
CA MET A 119 -14.11 6.47 8.54
C MET A 119 -14.68 7.90 8.61
N LEU A 120 -14.56 8.69 7.55
CA LEU A 120 -15.14 10.04 7.50
C LEU A 120 -16.67 10.00 7.67
N LEU A 121 -17.34 9.09 6.97
CA LEU A 121 -18.78 8.90 7.09
C LEU A 121 -19.18 8.37 8.46
N GLU A 122 -18.44 7.44 9.05
CA GLU A 122 -18.67 6.96 10.41
C GLU A 122 -18.68 8.11 11.42
N LEU A 123 -17.64 8.96 11.39
CA LEU A 123 -17.55 10.14 12.26
C LEU A 123 -18.67 11.15 12.01
N PHE A 124 -18.94 11.49 10.73
CA PHE A 124 -19.93 12.50 10.37
C PHE A 124 -21.36 12.06 10.71
N LYS A 125 -21.65 10.76 10.59
CA LYS A 125 -22.96 10.18 10.86
C LYS A 125 -23.09 9.58 12.26
N LYS A 126 -21.99 9.61 13.05
CA LYS A 126 -21.96 9.06 14.43
C LYS A 126 -22.33 7.58 14.47
N LEU A 127 -21.88 6.81 13.46
CA LEU A 127 -22.30 5.41 13.31
C LEU A 127 -21.86 4.56 14.49
N GLU A 128 -20.71 4.85 15.08
CA GLU A 128 -20.19 4.19 16.28
C GLU A 128 -21.14 4.35 17.48
N LEU A 129 -21.74 5.55 17.65
CA LEU A 129 -22.68 5.82 18.75
C LEU A 129 -24.02 5.11 18.53
N TYR A 130 -24.50 5.09 17.29
CA TYR A 130 -25.71 4.35 16.93
C TYR A 130 -25.52 2.84 17.06
N ARG A 131 -24.35 2.30 16.66
CA ARG A 131 -24.03 0.90 16.88
C ARG A 131 -24.05 0.52 18.36
N ASP A 132 -23.48 1.37 19.23
CA ASP A 132 -23.44 1.09 20.66
C ASP A 132 -24.83 1.22 21.31
N ALA A 133 -25.64 2.20 20.89
CA ALA A 133 -27.05 2.28 21.29
C ALA A 133 -27.84 1.04 20.85
N GLN A 134 -27.63 0.56 19.63
CA GLN A 134 -28.28 -0.66 19.12
C GLN A 134 -27.93 -1.90 19.96
N LYS A 135 -26.67 -2.06 20.39
CA LYS A 135 -26.25 -3.17 21.26
C LYS A 135 -27.00 -3.21 22.58
N SER A 136 -27.36 -2.04 23.14
CA SER A 136 -28.13 -1.92 24.35
C SER A 136 -29.65 -1.93 24.12
N GLY A 137 -30.14 -2.08 22.89
CA GLY A 137 -31.53 -2.00 22.50
C GLY A 137 -32.12 -0.59 22.63
N ALA A 138 -31.29 0.45 22.77
CA ALA A 138 -31.73 1.82 22.91
C ALA A 138 -32.04 2.44 21.54
N TRP A 139 -33.29 2.95 21.41
CA TRP A 139 -33.72 3.77 20.28
C TRP A 139 -33.65 5.23 20.65
N GLN A 140 -32.49 5.87 20.44
CA GLN A 140 -32.30 7.27 20.81
C GLN A 140 -31.49 8.02 19.74
N SER A 141 -31.80 9.31 19.55
CA SER A 141 -31.04 10.19 18.67
C SER A 141 -29.67 10.50 19.28
N GLN A 142 -28.63 10.44 18.45
CA GLN A 142 -27.28 10.87 18.81
C GLN A 142 -27.02 12.35 18.45
N GLY A 143 -28.11 13.12 18.24
CA GLY A 143 -28.06 14.54 17.91
C GLY A 143 -27.68 14.82 16.44
N ALA A 144 -27.36 16.08 16.14
CA ALA A 144 -27.07 16.53 14.78
C ALA A 144 -25.85 15.81 14.16
N VAL A 145 -25.97 15.48 12.90
CA VAL A 145 -24.90 14.87 12.07
C VAL A 145 -24.41 15.85 11.01
N LYS A 146 -23.21 15.65 10.53
CA LYS A 146 -22.62 16.41 9.42
C LYS A 146 -22.88 15.72 8.09
N ALA A 147 -22.81 16.49 6.99
CA ALA A 147 -22.77 15.96 5.62
C ALA A 147 -21.41 16.27 4.97
N VAL A 148 -20.97 15.40 4.09
CA VAL A 148 -19.81 15.66 3.23
C VAL A 148 -20.21 16.69 2.16
N TYR A 149 -21.43 16.60 1.66
CA TYR A 149 -21.99 17.60 0.75
C TYR A 149 -21.91 19.02 1.34
N GLY A 150 -21.35 19.96 0.58
CA GLY A 150 -21.19 21.35 0.99
C GLY A 150 -20.09 21.58 2.05
N SER A 151 -19.39 20.55 2.50
CA SER A 151 -18.23 20.70 3.38
C SER A 151 -16.97 21.08 2.59
N THR A 152 -15.94 21.60 3.28
CA THR A 152 -14.61 21.79 2.71
C THR A 152 -13.68 20.70 3.24
N VAL A 153 -13.02 19.98 2.32
CA VAL A 153 -12.05 18.93 2.64
C VAL A 153 -10.66 19.39 2.20
N LEU A 154 -9.76 19.48 3.17
CA LEU A 154 -8.33 19.75 2.92
C LEU A 154 -7.58 18.43 2.86
N VAL A 155 -6.91 18.18 1.73
CA VAL A 155 -6.11 16.97 1.48
C VAL A 155 -4.62 17.34 1.47
N LEU A 156 -3.91 16.94 2.52
CA LEU A 156 -2.46 17.10 2.62
C LEU A 156 -1.77 15.90 1.94
N GLY A 157 -1.20 16.13 0.75
CA GLY A 157 -0.59 15.10 -0.06
C GLY A 157 -1.51 14.59 -1.18
N MET A 158 -1.49 15.26 -2.33
CA MET A 158 -2.25 14.92 -3.53
C MET A 158 -1.50 13.89 -4.41
N GLY A 159 -1.00 12.81 -3.80
CA GLY A 159 -0.43 11.64 -4.46
C GLY A 159 -1.50 10.60 -4.80
N ASP A 160 -1.11 9.33 -4.88
CA ASP A 160 -1.97 8.19 -5.18
C ASP A 160 -3.19 8.13 -4.23
N ILE A 161 -2.97 7.96 -2.93
CA ILE A 161 -4.04 7.84 -1.93
C ILE A 161 -4.85 9.13 -1.81
N GLY A 162 -4.15 10.27 -1.68
CA GLY A 162 -4.82 11.56 -1.48
C GLY A 162 -5.65 11.99 -2.70
N GLY A 163 -5.19 11.70 -3.91
CA GLY A 163 -5.93 11.94 -5.14
C GLY A 163 -7.22 11.11 -5.21
N GLU A 164 -7.12 9.81 -4.90
CA GLU A 164 -8.26 8.90 -4.85
C GLU A 164 -9.29 9.33 -3.79
N PHE A 165 -8.84 9.75 -2.61
CA PHE A 165 -9.72 10.26 -1.56
C PHE A 165 -10.39 11.59 -1.96
N ALA A 166 -9.61 12.53 -2.53
CA ALA A 166 -10.10 13.82 -3.02
C ALA A 166 -11.21 13.64 -4.06
N ALA A 167 -11.01 12.74 -5.04
CA ALA A 167 -12.00 12.44 -6.07
C ALA A 167 -13.34 11.96 -5.48
N ARG A 168 -13.29 11.11 -4.47
CA ARG A 168 -14.49 10.61 -3.77
C ARG A 168 -15.20 11.70 -2.98
N CYS A 169 -14.46 12.54 -2.27
CA CYS A 169 -15.02 13.67 -1.55
C CYS A 169 -15.68 14.67 -2.52
N LYS A 170 -15.04 14.92 -3.66
CA LYS A 170 -15.60 15.78 -4.72
C LYS A 170 -16.90 15.21 -5.28
N ALA A 171 -16.94 13.91 -5.57
CA ALA A 171 -18.14 13.21 -6.04
C ALA A 171 -19.30 13.28 -5.04
N LEU A 172 -19.02 13.38 -3.75
CA LEU A 172 -20.01 13.60 -2.69
C LEU A 172 -20.39 15.08 -2.49
N GLY A 173 -19.91 15.98 -3.34
CA GLY A 173 -20.28 17.40 -3.33
C GLY A 173 -19.50 18.25 -2.31
N ALA A 174 -18.33 17.82 -1.87
CA ALA A 174 -17.44 18.64 -1.07
C ALA A 174 -16.67 19.66 -1.96
N LYS A 175 -16.29 20.78 -1.37
CA LYS A 175 -15.20 21.63 -1.88
C LYS A 175 -13.87 20.98 -1.49
N VAL A 176 -13.02 20.66 -2.46
CA VAL A 176 -11.73 19.99 -2.24
C VAL A 176 -10.57 20.96 -2.42
N ILE A 177 -9.75 21.11 -1.38
CA ILE A 177 -8.52 21.87 -1.40
C ILE A 177 -7.35 20.90 -1.21
N GLY A 178 -6.45 20.84 -2.17
CA GLY A 178 -5.28 19.95 -2.12
C GLY A 178 -3.99 20.70 -1.78
N VAL A 179 -3.07 20.01 -1.11
CA VAL A 179 -1.69 20.48 -0.90
C VAL A 179 -0.71 19.43 -1.38
N ARG A 180 0.33 19.82 -2.11
CA ARG A 180 1.36 18.92 -2.63
C ARG A 180 2.72 19.61 -2.76
N ARG A 181 3.78 18.83 -2.89
CA ARG A 181 5.15 19.33 -3.04
C ARG A 181 5.51 19.72 -4.48
N SER A 182 5.01 18.95 -5.46
CA SER A 182 5.42 19.11 -6.85
C SER A 182 4.40 19.92 -7.66
N PRO A 183 4.82 20.89 -8.48
CA PRO A 183 3.93 21.65 -9.35
C PRO A 183 3.38 20.74 -10.46
N ARG A 184 2.07 20.69 -10.59
CA ARG A 184 1.31 19.98 -11.64
C ARG A 184 0.00 20.74 -11.87
N PRO A 185 -0.70 20.58 -13.01
CA PRO A 185 -2.03 21.13 -13.20
C PRO A 185 -3.01 20.68 -12.10
N CYS A 186 -3.93 21.59 -11.70
CA CYS A 186 -5.00 21.23 -10.78
C CYS A 186 -5.87 20.12 -11.42
N PRO A 187 -6.08 18.98 -10.76
CA PRO A 187 -6.92 17.93 -11.30
C PRO A 187 -8.39 18.31 -11.20
N GLU A 188 -9.24 17.72 -12.06
CA GLU A 188 -10.68 18.02 -12.12
C GLU A 188 -11.43 17.73 -10.79
N TYR A 189 -10.89 16.84 -9.98
CA TYR A 189 -11.47 16.49 -8.68
C TYR A 189 -11.02 17.39 -7.52
N ALA A 190 -10.30 18.50 -7.79
CA ALA A 190 -9.97 19.49 -6.79
C ALA A 190 -10.40 20.90 -7.26
N ASP A 191 -10.88 21.70 -6.31
CA ASP A 191 -11.24 23.10 -6.59
C ASP A 191 -10.04 24.02 -6.53
N GLU A 192 -9.09 23.71 -5.63
CA GLU A 192 -7.85 24.48 -5.43
C GLU A 192 -6.71 23.51 -5.10
N VAL A 193 -5.49 23.84 -5.56
CA VAL A 193 -4.27 23.11 -5.17
C VAL A 193 -3.17 24.08 -4.83
N HIS A 194 -2.59 23.93 -3.66
CA HIS A 194 -1.49 24.74 -3.16
C HIS A 194 -0.18 23.93 -3.12
N LEU A 195 0.92 24.61 -3.28
CA LEU A 195 2.25 24.01 -3.08
C LEU A 195 2.65 24.15 -1.62
N LEU A 196 3.30 23.11 -1.10
CA LEU A 196 3.96 23.17 0.19
C LEU A 196 5.27 23.93 0.01
N GLU A 197 5.41 25.05 0.73
CA GLU A 197 6.64 25.85 0.79
C GLU A 197 7.69 25.18 1.68
#